data_e937c29d6ad9905aa8f6e8ea464601dc
#
_entry.id   e937c29d6ad9905aa8f6e8ea464601dc
#
_cell.length_a   1.000
_cell.length_b   1.000
_cell.length_c   1.000
_cell.angle_alpha   90.00
_cell.angle_beta   90.00
_cell.angle_gamma   90.00
#
_symmetry.space_group_name_H-M   'P 1'
#
loop_
_entity.id
_entity.type
_entity.pdbx_description
1 polymer ?
#
loop_
_entity_poly.entity_id
_entity_poly.type
_entity_poly.pdbx_seq_one_letter_code
_entity_poly.pdbx_strand_id
1 'polypeptide(L)'
;QGTQTNIMALTDKDVSELAGSRELKSSVGVDWGNDLKEIPGGLFDKAATGGHGGNKWSYIKLTEPMPNPVMEEPIRKILGLTEKKFNSILSGEEPLDNYGTGPNAIYKNLANMNIDSELRKTRNIIQAGRKTDRDNAVKKLGYLKSAKKMKIDLKDYMLTKVPVLPPMFRPVSLMSNDMPLVNDANYLYKELFEANKNLKSIQDALGSDNSGPERLATYRAFKAVTGLGDPISQKTKDKNVKGILKGVFGSSPKFGTLQRKLISTTVDNVGRAVITPNPDLDMDSVGLPESKAFKVYDKFITRRLVRQGMSIRAAREQVTNKTDLARKTLIEEMD
;
A
#
# COMPACT_ATOMS: atom_id res chain seq x y z
N GLN A 1 -6.67 16.86 -1.06
CA GLN A 1 -5.19 16.93 -0.92
C GLN A 1 -4.70 16.56 0.50
N GLY A 2 -5.51 16.72 1.58
CA GLY A 2 -5.14 16.34 2.93
C GLY A 2 -5.27 14.85 3.24
N THR A 3 -6.11 14.14 2.53
CA THR A 3 -6.41 12.72 2.76
C THR A 3 -5.32 11.78 2.23
N GLN A 4 -4.60 12.16 1.18
CA GLN A 4 -3.53 11.31 0.62
C GLN A 4 -2.31 11.19 1.51
N THR A 5 -2.00 12.23 2.30
CA THR A 5 -0.87 12.23 3.23
C THR A 5 -1.14 11.35 4.45
N ASN A 6 -2.38 11.21 4.88
CA ASN A 6 -2.75 10.39 6.05
C ASN A 6 -2.70 8.88 5.77
N ILE A 7 -2.96 8.44 4.53
CA ILE A 7 -2.89 7.01 4.17
C ILE A 7 -1.43 6.50 4.13
N MET A 8 -0.46 7.40 3.91
CA MET A 8 0.95 7.04 3.76
C MET A 8 1.78 7.24 5.04
N ALA A 9 1.29 8.00 6.00
CA ALA A 9 1.97 8.25 7.29
C ALA A 9 1.41 7.34 8.39
N LEU A 10 1.55 6.01 8.23
CA LEU A 10 1.24 5.08 9.31
C LEU A 10 2.22 5.31 10.46
N THR A 11 1.68 5.52 11.65
CA THR A 11 2.44 5.61 12.91
C THR A 11 2.45 4.24 13.60
N ASP A 12 3.32 4.05 14.58
CA ASP A 12 3.31 2.85 15.42
C ASP A 12 1.97 2.64 16.14
N LYS A 13 1.27 3.74 16.44
CA LYS A 13 -0.07 3.70 17.02
C LYS A 13 -1.08 3.13 16.03
N ASP A 14 -1.08 3.63 14.79
CA ASP A 14 -1.96 3.12 13.73
C ASP A 14 -1.72 1.64 13.45
N VAL A 15 -0.44 1.21 13.40
CA VAL A 15 -0.07 -0.20 13.25
C VAL A 15 -0.56 -1.03 14.42
N SER A 16 -0.48 -0.50 15.65
CA SER A 16 -0.95 -1.20 16.86
C SER A 16 -2.47 -1.32 16.88
N GLU A 17 -3.19 -0.28 16.51
CA GLU A 17 -4.66 -0.27 16.42
C GLU A 17 -5.14 -1.24 15.32
N LEU A 18 -4.51 -1.21 14.16
CA LEU A 18 -4.84 -2.09 13.02
C LEU A 18 -4.61 -3.56 13.35
N ALA A 19 -3.47 -3.88 13.94
CA ALA A 19 -3.02 -5.24 14.21
C ALA A 19 -3.34 -5.72 15.64
N GLY A 20 -3.70 -4.82 16.53
CA GLY A 20 -3.84 -5.11 17.96
C GLY A 20 -2.55 -5.65 18.57
N SER A 21 -2.65 -6.65 19.44
CA SER A 21 -1.49 -7.31 20.08
C SER A 21 -0.87 -8.45 19.25
N ARG A 22 -1.22 -8.57 17.96
CA ARG A 22 -0.86 -9.71 17.11
C ARG A 22 0.53 -9.58 16.52
N GLU A 23 1.54 -9.69 17.36
CA GLU A 23 2.95 -9.68 16.96
C GLU A 23 3.37 -11.03 16.38
N LEU A 24 4.13 -11.00 15.28
CA LEU A 24 4.79 -12.17 14.71
C LEU A 24 6.19 -12.31 15.32
N LYS A 25 6.45 -13.39 16.05
CA LYS A 25 7.57 -13.45 17.00
C LYS A 25 8.80 -14.23 16.56
N SER A 26 8.69 -15.31 15.78
CA SER A 26 9.79 -16.27 15.73
C SER A 26 10.23 -16.79 14.38
N SER A 27 9.33 -17.07 13.45
CA SER A 27 9.74 -17.67 12.19
C SER A 27 8.92 -17.19 11.01
N VAL A 28 9.46 -17.45 9.82
CA VAL A 28 8.86 -17.02 8.57
C VAL A 28 7.57 -17.76 8.22
N GLY A 29 7.34 -18.87 8.86
CA GLY A 29 6.03 -19.38 9.11
C GLY A 29 5.32 -20.23 8.12
N VAL A 30 5.90 -20.62 7.00
CA VAL A 30 5.34 -21.66 6.15
C VAL A 30 6.46 -22.44 5.52
N ASP A 31 6.41 -23.74 5.66
CA ASP A 31 7.12 -24.62 4.76
C ASP A 31 6.40 -24.56 3.39
N TRP A 32 7.07 -24.02 2.39
CA TRP A 32 6.56 -23.94 1.02
C TRP A 32 6.58 -25.28 0.29
N GLY A 33 6.81 -26.39 1.03
CA GLY A 33 6.70 -27.74 0.49
C GLY A 33 5.26 -28.22 0.34
N ASN A 34 5.07 -29.50 0.07
CA ASN A 34 3.78 -30.11 -0.21
C ASN A 34 2.79 -29.98 0.97
N ASP A 35 3.31 -29.89 2.18
CA ASP A 35 2.52 -29.65 3.40
C ASP A 35 2.61 -28.17 3.80
N LEU A 36 1.66 -27.36 3.43
CA LEU A 36 1.58 -25.96 3.86
C LEU A 36 1.33 -25.86 5.39
N LYS A 37 2.37 -26.13 6.19
CA LYS A 37 2.26 -26.12 7.66
C LYS A 37 2.31 -24.70 8.21
N GLU A 38 1.35 -24.39 9.07
CA GLU A 38 1.33 -23.15 9.84
C GLU A 38 2.30 -23.27 11.03
N ILE A 39 3.25 -22.35 11.15
CA ILE A 39 4.25 -22.33 12.22
C ILE A 39 3.86 -21.26 13.24
N PRO A 40 3.84 -21.59 14.55
CA PRO A 40 3.57 -20.61 15.59
C PRO A 40 4.53 -19.41 15.53
N GLY A 41 3.97 -18.20 15.61
CA GLY A 41 4.71 -16.95 15.45
C GLY A 41 5.07 -16.57 14.02
N GLY A 42 4.74 -17.39 13.02
CA GLY A 42 5.03 -17.14 11.62
C GLY A 42 3.96 -16.29 10.89
N LEU A 43 4.23 -16.04 9.59
CA LEU A 43 3.36 -15.21 8.73
C LEU A 43 1.92 -15.76 8.57
N PHE A 44 1.71 -17.04 8.86
CA PHE A 44 0.41 -17.71 8.79
C PHE A 44 -0.02 -18.32 10.14
N ASP A 45 0.55 -17.83 11.24
CA ASP A 45 0.17 -18.28 12.57
C ASP A 45 -1.33 -18.14 12.81
N LYS A 46 -1.99 -19.22 13.19
CA LYS A 46 -3.43 -19.27 13.50
C LYS A 46 -3.84 -18.27 14.58
N ALA A 47 -3.04 -18.13 15.63
CA ALA A 47 -3.33 -17.23 16.73
C ALA A 47 -3.23 -15.75 16.29
N ALA A 48 -2.17 -15.42 15.55
CA ALA A 48 -1.89 -14.04 15.14
C ALA A 48 -2.70 -13.59 13.91
N THR A 49 -2.88 -14.46 12.91
CA THR A 49 -3.45 -14.06 11.61
C THR A 49 -4.77 -14.75 11.27
N GLY A 50 -5.10 -15.83 11.96
CA GLY A 50 -6.24 -16.69 11.65
C GLY A 50 -5.95 -17.83 10.67
N GLY A 51 -4.67 -18.11 10.39
CA GLY A 51 -4.25 -19.16 9.46
C GLY A 51 -4.25 -18.72 7.99
N HIS A 52 -4.17 -19.68 7.05
CA HIS A 52 -4.07 -19.40 5.60
C HIS A 52 -5.21 -18.55 5.03
N GLY A 53 -6.44 -18.77 5.46
CA GLY A 53 -7.61 -17.95 5.08
C GLY A 53 -7.90 -16.80 6.03
N GLY A 54 -7.00 -16.50 6.95
CA GLY A 54 -7.21 -15.54 8.02
C GLY A 54 -7.35 -14.09 7.53
N ASN A 55 -8.19 -13.33 8.23
CA ASN A 55 -8.48 -11.93 7.94
C ASN A 55 -7.91 -10.95 8.96
N LYS A 56 -7.12 -11.45 9.92
CA LYS A 56 -6.58 -10.63 11.00
C LYS A 56 -5.26 -9.98 10.56
N TRP A 57 -5.14 -8.68 10.80
CA TRP A 57 -3.88 -7.96 10.69
C TRP A 57 -2.90 -8.39 11.79
N SER A 58 -1.63 -8.33 11.47
CA SER A 58 -0.53 -8.58 12.40
C SER A 58 0.61 -7.59 12.14
N TYR A 59 1.68 -7.65 12.90
CA TYR A 59 2.84 -6.81 12.67
C TYR A 59 4.15 -7.54 12.95
N ILE A 60 5.20 -7.10 12.26
CA ILE A 60 6.58 -7.45 12.56
C ILE A 60 7.14 -6.32 13.43
N LYS A 61 7.61 -6.67 14.64
CA LYS A 61 8.33 -5.73 15.49
C LYS A 61 9.77 -5.61 15.02
N LEU A 62 10.19 -4.41 14.69
CA LEU A 62 11.56 -4.14 14.28
C LEU A 62 12.48 -4.10 15.51
N THR A 63 13.73 -4.52 15.33
CA THR A 63 14.76 -4.52 16.37
C THR A 63 15.15 -3.10 16.78
N GLU A 64 15.24 -2.19 15.80
CA GLU A 64 15.46 -0.76 16.00
C GLU A 64 14.38 0.05 15.25
N PRO A 65 14.07 1.29 15.70
CA PRO A 65 13.21 2.18 14.92
C PRO A 65 13.80 2.40 13.53
N MET A 66 13.03 2.14 12.47
CA MET A 66 13.49 2.36 11.09
C MET A 66 12.72 3.50 10.45
N PRO A 67 13.34 4.29 9.57
CA PRO A 67 12.63 5.30 8.81
C PRO A 67 11.48 4.67 8.01
N ASN A 68 10.30 5.29 8.05
CA ASN A 68 9.24 4.90 7.14
C ASN A 68 9.70 5.20 5.71
N PRO A 69 9.77 4.22 4.80
CA PRO A 69 10.27 4.43 3.45
C PRO A 69 9.53 5.53 2.67
N VAL A 70 8.24 5.72 2.95
CA VAL A 70 7.44 6.79 2.35
C VAL A 70 7.87 8.17 2.85
N MET A 71 8.39 8.24 4.07
CA MET A 71 8.85 9.46 4.73
C MET A 71 10.35 9.69 4.63
N GLU A 72 11.08 8.89 3.86
CA GLU A 72 12.55 9.04 3.70
C GLU A 72 12.91 10.42 3.18
N GLU A 73 12.28 10.91 2.11
CA GLU A 73 12.56 12.23 1.57
C GLU A 73 12.24 13.36 2.56
N PRO A 74 11.06 13.40 3.20
CA PRO A 74 10.78 14.32 4.29
C PRO A 74 11.83 14.31 5.39
N ILE A 75 12.22 13.13 5.90
CA ILE A 75 13.26 13.00 6.94
C ILE A 75 14.58 13.62 6.46
N ARG A 76 15.06 13.23 5.28
CA ARG A 76 16.30 13.76 4.71
C ARG A 76 16.28 15.28 4.54
N LYS A 77 15.17 15.83 4.06
CA LYS A 77 15.02 17.29 3.87
C LYS A 77 14.91 18.05 5.18
N ILE A 78 14.22 17.51 6.17
CA ILE A 78 14.12 18.11 7.50
C ILE A 78 15.49 18.15 8.18
N LEU A 79 16.24 17.07 8.09
CA LEU A 79 17.59 16.94 8.68
C LEU A 79 18.71 17.56 7.81
N GLY A 80 18.41 18.00 6.58
CA GLY A 80 19.41 18.55 5.66
C GLY A 80 20.41 17.51 5.12
N LEU A 81 20.00 16.24 5.03
CA LEU A 81 20.86 15.13 4.64
C LEU A 81 20.75 14.80 3.16
N THR A 82 21.90 14.50 2.55
CA THR A 82 21.97 13.83 1.25
C THR A 82 21.62 12.33 1.42
N GLU A 83 21.28 11.65 0.33
CA GLU A 83 20.99 10.21 0.39
C GLU A 83 22.18 9.37 0.88
N LYS A 84 23.39 9.71 0.41
CA LYS A 84 24.62 9.03 0.84
C LYS A 84 24.82 9.20 2.35
N LYS A 85 24.77 10.45 2.84
CA LYS A 85 24.95 10.73 4.28
C LYS A 85 23.86 10.09 5.14
N PHE A 86 22.60 10.07 4.65
CA PHE A 86 21.52 9.39 5.33
C PHE A 86 21.78 7.88 5.50
N ASN A 87 22.26 7.22 4.44
CA ASN A 87 22.62 5.79 4.49
C ASN A 87 23.83 5.53 5.39
N SER A 88 24.85 6.40 5.38
CA SER A 88 26.02 6.28 6.29
C SER A 88 25.64 6.48 7.76
N ILE A 89 24.69 7.37 8.06
CA ILE A 89 24.15 7.52 9.41
C ILE A 89 23.32 6.28 9.80
N LEU A 90 22.50 5.80 8.88
CA LEU A 90 21.63 4.65 9.12
C LEU A 90 22.44 3.37 9.36
N SER A 91 23.54 3.16 8.63
CA SER A 91 24.47 2.04 8.88
C SER A 91 25.23 2.21 10.21
N GLY A 92 25.42 3.43 10.68
CA GLY A 92 26.21 3.72 11.87
C GLY A 92 27.66 4.11 11.59
N GLU A 93 28.03 4.27 10.30
CA GLU A 93 29.38 4.72 9.88
C GLU A 93 29.64 6.18 10.24
N GLU A 94 28.61 7.02 10.14
CA GLU A 94 28.71 8.45 10.48
C GLU A 94 27.74 8.80 11.62
N PRO A 95 28.17 9.67 12.56
CA PRO A 95 27.29 10.17 13.60
C PRO A 95 26.34 11.25 13.06
N LEU A 96 25.17 11.36 13.65
CA LEU A 96 24.23 12.45 13.45
C LEU A 96 24.37 13.46 14.60
N ASP A 97 25.17 14.48 14.40
CA ASP A 97 25.46 15.51 15.41
C ASP A 97 25.75 14.88 16.80
N ASN A 98 25.13 15.38 17.85
CA ASN A 98 25.29 14.89 19.23
C ASN A 98 24.40 13.68 19.58
N TYR A 99 23.65 13.12 18.62
CA TYR A 99 22.67 12.05 18.88
C TYR A 99 23.26 10.63 18.72
N GLY A 100 24.50 10.51 18.25
CA GLY A 100 25.17 9.23 18.02
C GLY A 100 24.96 8.70 16.61
N THR A 101 24.99 7.39 16.45
CA THR A 101 24.96 6.68 15.16
C THR A 101 23.70 5.82 15.02
N GLY A 102 23.43 5.40 13.79
CA GLY A 102 22.36 4.46 13.49
C GLY A 102 20.94 5.06 13.47
N PRO A 103 19.93 4.21 13.29
CA PRO A 103 18.52 4.63 13.21
C PRO A 103 18.02 5.33 14.47
N ASN A 104 18.55 4.93 15.64
CA ASN A 104 18.20 5.51 16.93
C ASN A 104 18.63 6.99 17.03
N ALA A 105 19.73 7.38 16.39
CA ALA A 105 20.16 8.78 16.34
C ALA A 105 19.17 9.63 15.55
N ILE A 106 18.69 9.12 14.41
CA ILE A 106 17.65 9.78 13.60
C ILE A 106 16.38 9.96 14.42
N TYR A 107 15.94 8.88 15.09
CA TYR A 107 14.74 8.90 15.95
C TYR A 107 14.85 9.95 17.07
N LYS A 108 15.97 9.97 17.81
CA LYS A 108 16.21 10.93 18.90
C LYS A 108 16.26 12.36 18.40
N ASN A 109 16.91 12.61 17.26
CA ASN A 109 16.96 13.94 16.67
C ASN A 109 15.56 14.44 16.30
N LEU A 110 14.77 13.62 15.60
CA LEU A 110 13.40 13.96 15.24
C LEU A 110 12.48 14.15 16.47
N ALA A 111 12.65 13.34 17.52
CA ALA A 111 11.88 13.44 18.76
C ALA A 111 12.17 14.73 19.53
N ASN A 112 13.40 15.19 19.52
CA ASN A 112 13.83 16.40 20.24
C ASN A 112 13.68 17.69 19.43
N MET A 113 13.28 17.58 18.14
CA MET A 113 13.18 18.72 17.24
C MET A 113 11.94 19.58 17.57
N ASN A 114 12.15 20.85 17.86
CA ASN A 114 11.06 21.80 18.03
C ASN A 114 10.64 22.36 16.65
N ILE A 115 9.45 21.95 16.19
CA ILE A 115 8.90 22.31 14.88
C ILE A 115 8.79 23.83 14.71
N ASP A 116 8.39 24.57 15.72
CA ASP A 116 8.22 26.03 15.62
C ASP A 116 9.54 26.77 15.48
N SER A 117 10.56 26.33 16.21
CA SER A 117 11.92 26.86 16.07
C SER A 117 12.47 26.59 14.67
N GLU A 118 12.32 25.36 14.16
CA GLU A 118 12.79 24.98 12.82
C GLU A 118 12.01 25.70 11.71
N LEU A 119 10.74 25.97 11.88
CA LEU A 119 9.95 26.81 10.96
C LEU A 119 10.50 28.24 10.87
N ARG A 120 10.88 28.84 12.00
CA ARG A 120 11.47 30.20 12.04
C ARG A 120 12.84 30.22 11.34
N LYS A 121 13.74 29.29 11.69
CA LYS A 121 15.06 29.15 11.04
C LYS A 121 14.93 28.96 9.54
N THR A 122 14.02 28.07 9.11
CA THR A 122 13.81 27.78 7.67
C THR A 122 13.29 29.00 6.91
N ARG A 123 12.42 29.84 7.51
CA ARG A 123 11.96 31.09 6.91
C ARG A 123 13.10 32.09 6.72
N ASN A 124 13.99 32.21 7.70
CA ASN A 124 15.15 33.09 7.60
C ASN A 124 16.07 32.66 6.46
N ILE A 125 16.29 31.35 6.26
CA ILE A 125 17.07 30.80 5.13
C ILE A 125 16.42 31.15 3.80
N ILE A 126 15.08 31.08 3.71
CA ILE A 126 14.35 31.45 2.49
C ILE A 126 14.53 32.93 2.13
N GLN A 127 14.60 33.82 3.15
CA GLN A 127 14.77 35.26 2.94
C GLN A 127 16.19 35.65 2.56
N ALA A 128 17.20 35.09 3.23
CA ALA A 128 18.59 35.51 3.15
C ALA A 128 19.53 34.48 2.50
N GLY A 129 19.09 33.25 2.20
CA GLY A 129 19.95 32.18 1.71
C GLY A 129 20.27 32.25 0.21
N ARG A 130 21.28 31.47 -0.22
CA ARG A 130 21.60 31.25 -1.64
C ARG A 130 20.48 30.47 -2.35
N LYS A 131 20.44 30.51 -3.68
CA LYS A 131 19.35 29.87 -4.48
C LYS A 131 19.11 28.40 -4.12
N THR A 132 20.20 27.59 -4.07
CA THR A 132 20.12 26.17 -3.73
C THR A 132 19.59 25.91 -2.30
N ASP A 133 20.05 26.76 -1.35
CA ASP A 133 19.63 26.65 0.05
C ASP A 133 18.15 27.04 0.22
N ARG A 134 17.72 28.05 -0.53
CA ARG A 134 16.31 28.47 -0.57
C ARG A 134 15.39 27.37 -1.11
N ASP A 135 15.77 26.70 -2.20
CA ASP A 135 14.97 25.63 -2.81
C ASP A 135 14.81 24.44 -1.83
N ASN A 136 15.89 24.06 -1.15
CA ASN A 136 15.83 23.04 -0.09
C ASN A 136 15.01 23.50 1.12
N ALA A 137 15.16 24.75 1.53
CA ALA A 137 14.42 25.33 2.64
C ALA A 137 12.90 25.43 2.34
N VAL A 138 12.50 25.71 1.11
CA VAL A 138 11.08 25.70 0.69
C VAL A 138 10.47 24.32 0.84
N LYS A 139 11.18 23.28 0.41
CA LYS A 139 10.72 21.88 0.59
C LYS A 139 10.63 21.52 2.08
N LYS A 140 11.67 21.82 2.87
CA LYS A 140 11.68 21.61 4.32
C LYS A 140 10.50 22.33 5.00
N LEU A 141 10.26 23.60 4.62
CA LEU A 141 9.13 24.39 5.14
C LEU A 141 7.78 23.71 4.85
N GLY A 142 7.61 23.16 3.64
CA GLY A 142 6.41 22.43 3.25
C GLY A 142 6.17 21.23 4.16
N TYR A 143 7.17 20.40 4.40
CA TYR A 143 7.07 19.23 5.27
C TYR A 143 6.78 19.59 6.73
N LEU A 144 7.49 20.58 7.29
CA LEU A 144 7.27 21.05 8.66
C LEU A 144 5.86 21.65 8.85
N LYS A 145 5.38 22.46 7.88
CA LYS A 145 4.00 22.99 7.91
C LYS A 145 2.96 21.86 7.86
N SER A 146 3.17 20.85 7.03
CA SER A 146 2.27 19.70 6.92
C SER A 146 2.22 18.91 8.23
N ALA A 147 3.37 18.60 8.82
CA ALA A 147 3.44 17.93 10.12
C ALA A 147 2.70 18.71 11.21
N LYS A 148 2.95 20.02 11.30
CA LYS A 148 2.27 20.88 12.27
C LYS A 148 0.75 20.94 12.05
N LYS A 149 0.30 21.07 10.79
CA LYS A 149 -1.13 21.10 10.43
C LYS A 149 -1.84 19.80 10.81
N MET A 150 -1.17 18.67 10.59
CA MET A 150 -1.72 17.34 10.88
C MET A 150 -1.51 16.90 12.34
N LYS A 151 -0.82 17.72 13.16
CA LYS A 151 -0.47 17.39 14.55
C LYS A 151 0.30 16.07 14.68
N ILE A 152 1.20 15.79 13.73
CA ILE A 152 2.04 14.60 13.73
C ILE A 152 3.40 14.97 14.32
N ASP A 153 3.86 14.20 15.30
CA ASP A 153 5.21 14.29 15.81
C ASP A 153 6.21 13.80 14.77
N LEU A 154 7.34 14.49 14.59
CA LEU A 154 8.35 14.09 13.60
C LEU A 154 8.97 12.71 13.91
N LYS A 155 9.02 12.30 15.18
CA LYS A 155 9.44 10.94 15.58
C LYS A 155 8.58 9.84 14.95
N ASP A 156 7.30 10.13 14.65
CA ASP A 156 6.36 9.17 14.07
C ASP A 156 6.66 8.88 12.59
N TYR A 157 7.60 9.61 11.98
CA TYR A 157 8.20 9.26 10.68
C TYR A 157 9.13 8.04 10.76
N MET A 158 9.46 7.61 11.98
CA MET A 158 10.19 6.38 12.26
C MET A 158 9.23 5.33 12.82
N LEU A 159 9.32 4.10 12.32
CA LEU A 159 8.44 3.00 12.72
C LEU A 159 9.22 1.94 13.50
N THR A 160 8.63 1.45 14.57
CA THR A 160 9.11 0.30 15.33
C THR A 160 8.35 -0.98 14.96
N LYS A 161 7.25 -0.85 14.21
CA LYS A 161 6.38 -1.94 13.80
C LYS A 161 6.00 -1.81 12.33
N VAL A 162 6.04 -2.92 11.61
CA VAL A 162 5.61 -2.98 10.21
C VAL A 162 4.31 -3.78 10.12
N PRO A 163 3.22 -3.21 9.59
CA PRO A 163 1.96 -3.93 9.45
C PRO A 163 2.12 -5.06 8.42
N VAL A 164 1.55 -6.21 8.76
CA VAL A 164 1.52 -7.39 7.88
C VAL A 164 0.10 -7.63 7.43
N LEU A 165 -0.11 -7.63 6.12
CA LEU A 165 -1.39 -7.88 5.50
C LEU A 165 -1.99 -9.21 5.97
N PRO A 166 -3.32 -9.30 6.18
CA PRO A 166 -3.98 -10.56 6.46
C PRO A 166 -3.68 -11.61 5.37
N PRO A 167 -3.58 -12.91 5.74
CA PRO A 167 -3.32 -13.99 4.79
C PRO A 167 -4.26 -14.04 3.60
N MET A 168 -5.53 -13.68 3.77
CA MET A 168 -6.51 -13.64 2.68
C MET A 168 -6.10 -12.71 1.52
N PHE A 169 -5.30 -11.66 1.76
CA PHE A 169 -4.78 -10.75 0.74
C PHE A 169 -3.43 -11.17 0.17
N ARG A 170 -2.80 -12.19 0.75
CA ARG A 170 -1.52 -12.76 0.32
C ARG A 170 -1.55 -14.28 0.36
N PRO A 171 -2.48 -14.91 -0.36
CA PRO A 171 -2.71 -16.34 -0.29
C PRO A 171 -1.49 -17.14 -0.74
N VAL A 172 -1.42 -18.37 -0.23
CA VAL A 172 -0.58 -19.43 -0.76
C VAL A 172 -1.53 -20.57 -1.16
N SER A 173 -1.44 -21.01 -2.40
CA SER A 173 -2.28 -22.04 -2.97
C SER A 173 -1.41 -23.13 -3.56
N LEU A 174 -1.87 -24.38 -3.55
CA LEU A 174 -1.23 -25.46 -4.31
C LEU A 174 -1.82 -25.50 -5.73
N MET A 175 -0.99 -25.61 -6.72
CA MET A 175 -1.40 -25.88 -8.08
C MET A 175 -1.69 -27.38 -8.25
N SER A 176 -2.29 -27.77 -9.38
CA SER A 176 -2.64 -29.18 -9.67
C SER A 176 -1.45 -30.14 -9.71
N ASN A 177 -0.23 -29.63 -9.80
CA ASN A 177 1.03 -30.37 -9.74
C ASN A 177 1.73 -30.26 -8.37
N ASP A 178 1.01 -29.96 -7.32
CA ASP A 178 1.49 -29.74 -5.94
C ASP A 178 2.56 -28.63 -5.78
N MET A 179 2.76 -27.80 -6.80
CA MET A 179 3.67 -26.66 -6.68
C MET A 179 2.97 -25.49 -5.96
N PRO A 180 3.61 -24.88 -4.96
CA PRO A 180 3.02 -23.75 -4.25
C PRO A 180 3.06 -22.48 -5.10
N LEU A 181 1.87 -21.92 -5.32
CA LEU A 181 1.70 -20.58 -5.86
C LEU A 181 1.66 -19.57 -4.69
N VAL A 182 2.73 -18.83 -4.55
CA VAL A 182 2.92 -17.91 -3.42
C VAL A 182 2.74 -16.48 -3.87
N ASN A 183 1.89 -15.71 -3.19
CA ASN A 183 1.73 -14.29 -3.46
C ASN A 183 3.03 -13.51 -3.17
N ASP A 184 3.34 -12.54 -4.02
CA ASP A 184 4.55 -11.71 -3.98
C ASP A 184 4.84 -11.10 -2.61
N ALA A 185 3.82 -10.61 -1.90
CA ALA A 185 3.98 -10.00 -0.60
C ALA A 185 4.62 -10.96 0.44
N ASN A 186 4.39 -12.28 0.32
CA ASN A 186 4.96 -13.23 1.25
C ASN A 186 6.47 -13.34 1.14
N TYR A 187 7.02 -13.26 -0.08
CA TYR A 187 8.49 -13.24 -0.27
C TYR A 187 9.11 -12.01 0.37
N LEU A 188 8.49 -10.85 0.21
CA LEU A 188 8.99 -9.58 0.75
C LEU A 188 8.90 -9.53 2.28
N TYR A 189 7.80 -10.00 2.87
CA TYR A 189 7.69 -10.12 4.31
C TYR A 189 8.69 -11.14 4.89
N LYS A 190 8.94 -12.23 4.16
CA LYS A 190 9.96 -13.20 4.52
C LYS A 190 11.34 -12.56 4.60
N GLU A 191 11.74 -11.83 3.55
CA GLU A 191 13.03 -11.14 3.52
C GLU A 191 13.16 -10.12 4.65
N LEU A 192 12.11 -9.34 4.92
CA LEU A 192 12.11 -8.39 6.04
C LEU A 192 12.27 -9.09 7.39
N PHE A 193 11.54 -10.20 7.58
CA PHE A 193 11.59 -10.95 8.82
C PHE A 193 12.98 -11.54 9.06
N GLU A 194 13.58 -12.16 8.04
CA GLU A 194 14.92 -12.72 8.09
C GLU A 194 15.98 -11.64 8.33
N ALA A 195 15.92 -10.51 7.61
CA ALA A 195 16.85 -9.40 7.81
C ALA A 195 16.76 -8.81 9.23
N ASN A 196 15.55 -8.62 9.75
CA ASN A 196 15.34 -8.11 11.11
C ASN A 196 15.81 -9.12 12.18
N LYS A 197 15.62 -10.42 11.96
CA LYS A 197 16.12 -11.48 12.82
C LYS A 197 17.66 -11.52 12.83
N ASN A 198 18.28 -11.41 11.67
CA ASN A 198 19.74 -11.35 11.53
C ASN A 198 20.31 -10.12 12.23
N LEU A 199 19.69 -8.95 12.04
CA LEU A 199 20.05 -7.72 12.75
C LEU A 199 20.03 -7.93 14.26
N LYS A 200 18.97 -8.53 14.80
CA LYS A 200 18.88 -8.83 16.22
C LYS A 200 19.99 -9.78 16.68
N SER A 201 20.21 -10.88 15.96
CA SER A 201 21.23 -11.88 16.31
C SER A 201 22.64 -11.28 16.30
N ILE A 202 22.95 -10.40 15.34
CA ILE A 202 24.27 -9.73 15.29
C ILE A 202 24.40 -8.71 16.42
N GLN A 203 23.36 -7.96 16.75
CA GLN A 203 23.38 -7.02 17.87
C GLN A 203 23.55 -7.73 19.21
N ASP A 204 22.89 -8.88 19.40
CA ASP A 204 23.00 -9.70 20.61
C ASP A 204 24.42 -10.32 20.74
N ALA A 205 25.06 -10.64 19.62
CA ALA A 205 26.39 -11.29 19.60
C ALA A 205 27.57 -10.29 19.60
N LEU A 206 27.49 -9.21 18.85
CA LEU A 206 28.63 -8.30 18.56
C LEU A 206 28.39 -6.86 19.03
N GLY A 207 27.23 -6.56 19.57
CA GLY A 207 26.81 -5.21 19.94
C GLY A 207 26.25 -4.41 18.78
N SER A 208 25.65 -3.27 19.08
CA SER A 208 24.94 -2.45 18.09
C SER A 208 25.87 -1.76 17.08
N ASP A 209 27.12 -1.48 17.48
CA ASP A 209 28.05 -0.69 16.65
C ASP A 209 28.55 -1.46 15.42
N ASN A 210 28.53 -2.80 15.46
CA ASN A 210 29.01 -3.66 14.38
C ASN A 210 27.87 -4.19 13.46
N SER A 211 26.69 -3.62 13.53
CA SER A 211 25.51 -4.10 12.81
C SER A 211 25.11 -3.25 11.60
N GLY A 212 26.03 -2.50 11.03
CA GLY A 212 25.77 -1.58 9.92
C GLY A 212 25.19 -2.22 8.67
N PRO A 213 25.79 -3.28 8.11
CA PRO A 213 25.25 -3.97 6.92
C PRO A 213 23.86 -4.54 7.17
N GLU A 214 23.56 -5.09 8.34
CA GLU A 214 22.28 -5.69 8.70
C GLU A 214 21.19 -4.62 8.88
N ARG A 215 21.56 -3.43 9.40
CA ARG A 215 20.66 -2.26 9.45
C ARG A 215 20.23 -1.85 8.05
N LEU A 216 21.18 -1.71 7.13
CA LEU A 216 20.91 -1.37 5.74
C LEU A 216 20.10 -2.48 5.05
N ALA A 217 20.40 -3.76 5.31
CA ALA A 217 19.63 -4.87 4.78
C ALA A 217 18.17 -4.83 5.28
N THR A 218 17.96 -4.62 6.59
CA THR A 218 16.62 -4.50 7.18
C THR A 218 15.86 -3.31 6.57
N TYR A 219 16.51 -2.17 6.39
CA TYR A 219 15.88 -1.01 5.77
C TYR A 219 15.56 -1.23 4.30
N ARG A 220 16.46 -1.88 3.53
CA ARG A 220 16.20 -2.26 2.13
C ARG A 220 15.04 -3.23 2.01
N ALA A 221 14.96 -4.24 2.89
CA ALA A 221 13.82 -5.15 2.94
C ALA A 221 12.51 -4.40 3.23
N PHE A 222 12.54 -3.44 4.15
CA PHE A 222 11.37 -2.61 4.43
C PHE A 222 10.97 -1.75 3.22
N LYS A 223 11.91 -1.15 2.52
CA LYS A 223 11.66 -0.45 1.24
C LYS A 223 11.07 -1.38 0.18
N ALA A 224 11.53 -2.62 0.09
CA ALA A 224 11.00 -3.61 -0.84
C ALA A 224 9.54 -3.97 -0.51
N VAL A 225 9.20 -4.22 0.75
CA VAL A 225 7.82 -4.48 1.20
C VAL A 225 6.88 -3.34 0.81
N THR A 226 7.30 -2.09 1.05
CA THR A 226 6.48 -0.92 0.66
C THR A 226 6.40 -0.72 -0.84
N GLY A 227 7.34 -1.24 -1.62
CA GLY A 227 7.43 -1.04 -3.07
C GLY A 227 8.23 0.19 -3.49
N LEU A 228 9.03 0.75 -2.58
CA LEU A 228 9.92 1.90 -2.83
C LEU A 228 11.38 1.48 -2.99
N GLY A 229 11.66 0.19 -2.96
CA GLY A 229 12.98 -0.40 -3.19
C GLY A 229 12.86 -1.77 -3.83
N ASP A 230 14.01 -2.32 -4.22
CA ASP A 230 14.09 -3.65 -4.81
C ASP A 230 14.29 -4.72 -3.73
N PRO A 231 13.83 -5.96 -3.94
CA PRO A 231 14.07 -7.09 -3.05
C PRO A 231 15.56 -7.28 -2.78
N ILE A 232 15.90 -7.86 -1.63
CA ILE A 232 17.31 -8.13 -1.27
C ILE A 232 17.82 -9.34 -2.02
N SER A 233 17.06 -10.44 -2.01
CA SER A 233 17.43 -11.71 -2.63
C SER A 233 17.39 -11.61 -4.16
N GLN A 234 18.44 -12.10 -4.82
CA GLN A 234 18.49 -12.18 -6.28
C GLN A 234 17.33 -13.02 -6.84
N LYS A 235 17.00 -14.14 -6.20
CA LYS A 235 15.89 -15.01 -6.58
C LYS A 235 14.53 -14.26 -6.59
N THR A 236 14.32 -13.33 -5.67
CA THR A 236 13.10 -12.52 -5.58
C THR A 236 13.12 -11.40 -6.62
N LYS A 237 14.29 -10.83 -6.93
CA LYS A 237 14.48 -9.88 -8.04
C LYS A 237 14.18 -10.51 -9.39
N ASP A 238 14.71 -11.70 -9.66
CA ASP A 238 14.51 -12.43 -10.93
C ASP A 238 13.03 -12.77 -11.15
N LYS A 239 12.27 -12.99 -10.07
CA LYS A 239 10.81 -13.16 -10.13
C LYS A 239 10.04 -11.86 -10.36
N ASN A 240 10.71 -10.71 -10.40
CA ASN A 240 10.09 -9.38 -10.56
C ASN A 240 8.97 -9.10 -9.54
N VAL A 241 9.18 -9.52 -8.31
CA VAL A 241 8.23 -9.37 -7.20
C VAL A 241 7.97 -7.90 -6.91
N LYS A 242 6.72 -7.52 -6.75
CA LYS A 242 6.29 -6.13 -6.53
C LYS A 242 5.88 -5.89 -5.09
N GLY A 243 6.41 -4.83 -4.49
CA GLY A 243 5.96 -4.37 -3.18
C GLY A 243 4.54 -3.79 -3.21
N ILE A 244 3.98 -3.55 -2.03
CA ILE A 244 2.56 -3.20 -1.84
C ILE A 244 2.15 -1.98 -2.67
N LEU A 245 2.89 -0.89 -2.59
CA LEU A 245 2.55 0.33 -3.34
C LEU A 245 2.65 0.13 -4.86
N LYS A 246 3.69 -0.57 -5.33
CA LYS A 246 3.80 -0.93 -6.76
C LYS A 246 2.67 -1.86 -7.21
N GLY A 247 2.18 -2.74 -6.32
CA GLY A 247 1.03 -3.59 -6.59
C GLY A 247 -0.29 -2.81 -6.69
N VAL A 248 -0.48 -1.83 -5.83
CA VAL A 248 -1.69 -0.99 -5.78
C VAL A 248 -1.72 0.04 -6.90
N PHE A 249 -0.66 0.85 -7.03
CA PHE A 249 -0.61 1.95 -8.00
C PHE A 249 -0.07 1.52 -9.37
N GLY A 250 0.67 0.41 -9.44
CA GLY A 250 1.34 -0.08 -10.64
C GLY A 250 2.68 0.60 -10.89
N SER A 251 3.50 -0.03 -11.75
CA SER A 251 4.72 0.57 -12.30
C SER A 251 4.42 1.59 -13.41
N SER A 252 3.22 1.53 -13.97
CA SER A 252 2.65 2.56 -14.83
C SER A 252 1.16 2.76 -14.49
N PRO A 253 0.56 3.93 -14.79
CA PRO A 253 -0.84 4.22 -14.48
C PRO A 253 -1.84 3.17 -14.98
N LYS A 254 -1.52 2.46 -16.07
CA LYS A 254 -2.41 1.47 -16.70
C LYS A 254 -2.49 0.12 -15.98
N PHE A 255 -1.53 -0.23 -15.12
CA PHE A 255 -1.36 -1.62 -14.63
C PHE A 255 -1.58 -1.81 -13.13
N GLY A 256 -1.86 -0.75 -12.38
CA GLY A 256 -2.15 -0.85 -10.94
C GLY A 256 -3.53 -1.42 -10.65
N THR A 257 -3.67 -2.00 -9.46
CA THR A 257 -4.98 -2.46 -8.94
C THR A 257 -5.98 -1.32 -8.86
N LEU A 258 -5.53 -0.11 -8.50
CA LEU A 258 -6.34 1.10 -8.48
C LEU A 258 -7.01 1.35 -9.84
N GLN A 259 -6.20 1.39 -10.92
CA GLN A 259 -6.71 1.63 -12.27
C GLN A 259 -7.62 0.49 -12.75
N ARG A 260 -7.20 -0.76 -12.54
CA ARG A 260 -7.92 -1.92 -13.07
C ARG A 260 -9.21 -2.24 -12.33
N LYS A 261 -9.24 -2.08 -11.00
CA LYS A 261 -10.34 -2.55 -10.15
C LYS A 261 -11.20 -1.44 -9.57
N LEU A 262 -10.66 -0.23 -9.37
CA LEU A 262 -11.43 0.90 -8.84
C LEU A 262 -11.89 1.86 -9.94
N ILE A 263 -10.97 2.32 -10.79
CA ILE A 263 -11.31 3.31 -11.82
C ILE A 263 -12.01 2.67 -13.02
N SER A 264 -11.62 1.45 -13.40
CA SER A 264 -12.20 0.71 -14.54
C SER A 264 -13.38 -0.17 -14.16
N THR A 265 -14.00 0.04 -13.00
CA THR A 265 -15.25 -0.64 -12.66
C THR A 265 -16.38 -0.22 -13.57
N THR A 266 -17.23 -1.19 -13.90
CA THR A 266 -18.49 -0.90 -14.59
C THR A 266 -19.41 -0.10 -13.67
N VAL A 267 -19.89 1.03 -14.17
CA VAL A 267 -20.95 1.80 -13.50
C VAL A 267 -22.30 1.27 -13.97
N ASP A 268 -23.25 1.18 -13.07
CA ASP A 268 -24.61 0.75 -13.40
C ASP A 268 -25.31 1.77 -14.29
N ASN A 269 -26.19 1.31 -15.14
CA ASN A 269 -27.02 2.13 -16.04
C ASN A 269 -26.23 3.01 -17.03
N VAL A 270 -25.01 2.60 -17.36
CA VAL A 270 -24.19 3.26 -18.39
C VAL A 270 -23.74 2.25 -19.44
N GLY A 271 -23.59 2.72 -20.66
CA GLY A 271 -23.09 1.95 -21.79
C GLY A 271 -21.99 2.71 -22.53
N ARG A 272 -21.22 1.96 -23.31
CA ARG A 272 -20.24 2.52 -24.27
C ARG A 272 -20.37 1.79 -25.58
N ALA A 273 -20.51 2.54 -26.66
CA ALA A 273 -20.58 2.01 -28.01
C ALA A 273 -19.80 2.90 -28.97
N VAL A 274 -19.46 2.36 -30.13
CA VAL A 274 -18.88 3.12 -31.22
C VAL A 274 -20.02 3.89 -31.92
N ILE A 275 -19.81 5.16 -32.19
CA ILE A 275 -20.75 5.98 -32.95
C ILE A 275 -20.45 5.76 -34.43
N THR A 276 -21.45 5.33 -35.17
CA THR A 276 -21.40 5.16 -36.62
C THR A 276 -22.48 6.02 -37.29
N PRO A 277 -22.21 6.65 -38.46
CA PRO A 277 -23.23 7.37 -39.18
C PRO A 277 -24.30 6.41 -39.73
N ASN A 278 -25.55 6.83 -39.67
CA ASN A 278 -26.66 6.13 -40.31
C ASN A 278 -27.53 7.14 -41.08
N PRO A 279 -27.55 7.06 -42.42
CA PRO A 279 -28.31 8.00 -43.24
C PRO A 279 -29.83 7.84 -43.16
N ASP A 280 -30.32 6.73 -42.59
CA ASP A 280 -31.74 6.45 -42.41
C ASP A 280 -32.35 7.07 -41.15
N LEU A 281 -31.52 7.72 -40.30
CA LEU A 281 -31.96 8.39 -39.09
C LEU A 281 -32.05 9.90 -39.31
N ASP A 282 -33.11 10.50 -38.75
CA ASP A 282 -33.26 11.94 -38.70
C ASP A 282 -32.20 12.57 -37.77
N MET A 283 -31.96 13.88 -37.90
CA MET A 283 -30.95 14.60 -37.12
C MET A 283 -31.21 14.59 -35.63
N ASP A 284 -32.44 14.38 -35.20
CA ASP A 284 -32.87 14.35 -33.81
C ASP A 284 -32.99 12.92 -33.27
N SER A 285 -32.59 11.91 -34.06
CA SER A 285 -32.72 10.48 -33.69
C SER A 285 -31.38 9.81 -33.49
N VAL A 286 -31.33 8.92 -32.52
CA VAL A 286 -30.15 8.09 -32.21
C VAL A 286 -30.53 6.62 -32.16
N GLY A 287 -29.87 5.79 -32.96
CA GLY A 287 -30.03 4.34 -32.91
C GLY A 287 -29.23 3.73 -31.78
N LEU A 288 -29.90 3.13 -30.81
CA LEU A 288 -29.26 2.41 -29.72
C LEU A 288 -29.34 0.88 -29.94
N PRO A 289 -28.21 0.14 -29.96
CA PRO A 289 -28.25 -1.33 -30.07
C PRO A 289 -29.06 -1.94 -28.94
N GLU A 290 -29.99 -2.85 -29.27
CA GLU A 290 -30.90 -3.50 -28.32
C GLU A 290 -30.17 -4.07 -27.10
N SER A 291 -29.02 -4.75 -27.34
CA SER A 291 -28.21 -5.33 -26.27
C SER A 291 -27.68 -4.30 -25.28
N LYS A 292 -27.44 -3.06 -25.73
CA LYS A 292 -27.01 -1.94 -24.88
C LYS A 292 -28.18 -1.30 -24.16
N ALA A 293 -29.31 -1.17 -24.82
CA ALA A 293 -30.55 -0.69 -24.20
C ALA A 293 -30.95 -1.58 -23.03
N PHE A 294 -31.00 -2.90 -23.22
CA PHE A 294 -31.26 -3.84 -22.12
C PHE A 294 -30.29 -3.73 -20.98
N LYS A 295 -28.99 -3.52 -21.24
CA LYS A 295 -27.97 -3.37 -20.19
C LYS A 295 -28.12 -2.08 -19.38
N VAL A 296 -28.48 -0.99 -20.05
CA VAL A 296 -28.67 0.32 -19.39
C VAL A 296 -29.97 0.34 -18.59
N TYR A 297 -31.04 -0.22 -19.14
CA TYR A 297 -32.39 -0.20 -18.56
C TYR A 297 -32.74 -1.45 -17.72
N ASP A 298 -31.83 -2.42 -17.53
CA ASP A 298 -32.06 -3.68 -16.81
C ASP A 298 -32.84 -3.50 -15.49
N LYS A 299 -32.37 -2.59 -14.65
CA LYS A 299 -33.00 -2.34 -13.35
C LYS A 299 -34.38 -1.69 -13.45
N PHE A 300 -34.56 -0.85 -14.44
CA PHE A 300 -35.83 -0.15 -14.68
C PHE A 300 -36.88 -1.13 -15.20
N ILE A 301 -36.55 -1.94 -16.20
CA ILE A 301 -37.42 -2.99 -16.74
C ILE A 301 -37.78 -3.99 -15.63
N THR A 302 -36.79 -4.49 -14.89
CA THR A 302 -37.02 -5.42 -13.79
C THR A 302 -37.99 -4.82 -12.76
N ARG A 303 -37.79 -3.56 -12.35
CA ARG A 303 -38.66 -2.87 -11.40
C ARG A 303 -40.09 -2.71 -11.92
N ARG A 304 -40.27 -2.41 -13.18
CA ARG A 304 -41.58 -2.23 -13.80
C ARG A 304 -42.34 -3.55 -13.87
N LEU A 305 -41.65 -4.64 -14.29
CA LEU A 305 -42.26 -5.99 -14.31
C LEU A 305 -42.66 -6.46 -12.90
N VAL A 306 -41.84 -6.15 -11.88
CA VAL A 306 -42.22 -6.46 -10.48
C VAL A 306 -43.44 -5.65 -10.03
N ARG A 307 -43.56 -4.38 -10.42
CA ARG A 307 -44.74 -3.57 -10.15
C ARG A 307 -46.00 -4.10 -10.84
N GLN A 308 -45.86 -4.79 -11.96
CA GLN A 308 -46.93 -5.48 -12.68
C GLN A 308 -47.33 -6.83 -12.05
N GLY A 309 -46.73 -7.20 -10.91
CA GLY A 309 -47.05 -8.39 -10.15
C GLY A 309 -46.12 -9.60 -10.35
N MET A 310 -45.03 -9.45 -11.12
CA MET A 310 -44.05 -10.54 -11.26
C MET A 310 -43.12 -10.65 -10.04
N SER A 311 -42.69 -11.89 -9.76
CA SER A 311 -41.60 -12.09 -8.80
C SER A 311 -40.29 -11.54 -9.36
N ILE A 312 -39.39 -11.05 -8.48
CA ILE A 312 -38.08 -10.50 -8.88
C ILE A 312 -37.28 -11.51 -9.72
N ARG A 313 -37.38 -12.80 -9.39
CA ARG A 313 -36.70 -13.87 -10.13
C ARG A 313 -37.23 -13.99 -11.56
N ALA A 314 -38.56 -14.08 -11.71
CA ALA A 314 -39.22 -14.17 -13.01
C ALA A 314 -38.94 -12.89 -13.87
N ALA A 315 -38.99 -11.70 -13.25
CA ALA A 315 -38.70 -10.46 -13.95
C ALA A 315 -37.26 -10.42 -14.50
N ARG A 316 -36.26 -10.82 -13.69
CA ARG A 316 -34.86 -10.93 -14.15
C ARG A 316 -34.67 -11.95 -15.26
N GLU A 317 -35.36 -13.07 -15.19
CA GLU A 317 -35.33 -14.10 -16.24
C GLU A 317 -35.88 -13.55 -17.58
N GLN A 318 -36.99 -12.80 -17.54
CA GLN A 318 -37.55 -12.11 -18.71
C GLN A 318 -36.54 -11.14 -19.33
N VAL A 319 -35.84 -10.33 -18.51
CA VAL A 319 -34.83 -9.37 -18.97
C VAL A 319 -33.60 -10.08 -19.54
N THR A 320 -33.14 -11.13 -18.87
CA THR A 320 -31.96 -11.91 -19.34
C THR A 320 -32.22 -12.59 -20.68
N ASN A 321 -33.43 -13.16 -20.84
CA ASN A 321 -33.84 -13.85 -22.06
C ASN A 321 -34.39 -12.90 -23.14
N LYS A 322 -34.45 -11.59 -22.84
CA LYS A 322 -34.95 -10.53 -23.77
C LYS A 322 -36.29 -10.91 -24.43
N THR A 323 -37.23 -11.39 -23.63
CA THR A 323 -38.54 -11.80 -24.13
C THR A 323 -39.31 -10.62 -24.72
N ASP A 324 -40.35 -10.92 -25.50
CA ASP A 324 -41.19 -9.87 -26.11
C ASP A 324 -41.85 -8.96 -25.07
N LEU A 325 -42.20 -9.53 -23.89
CA LEU A 325 -42.69 -8.73 -22.78
C LEU A 325 -41.61 -7.77 -22.24
N ALA A 326 -40.38 -8.24 -22.11
CA ALA A 326 -39.27 -7.39 -21.68
C ALA A 326 -38.93 -6.33 -22.72
N ARG A 327 -39.02 -6.63 -24.01
CA ARG A 327 -38.84 -5.66 -25.10
C ARG A 327 -39.93 -4.57 -25.08
N LYS A 328 -41.19 -4.97 -24.92
CA LYS A 328 -42.28 -4.02 -24.80
C LYS A 328 -42.06 -3.10 -23.59
N THR A 329 -41.71 -3.67 -22.46
CA THR A 329 -41.41 -2.91 -21.23
C THR A 329 -40.22 -1.99 -21.38
N LEU A 330 -39.17 -2.40 -22.15
CA LEU A 330 -38.03 -1.56 -22.46
C LEU A 330 -38.44 -0.31 -23.26
N ILE A 331 -39.26 -0.50 -24.31
CA ILE A 331 -39.78 0.62 -25.13
C ILE A 331 -40.56 1.60 -24.25
N GLU A 332 -41.47 1.05 -23.41
CA GLU A 332 -42.26 1.86 -22.47
C GLU A 332 -41.45 2.60 -21.40
N GLU A 333 -40.22 2.16 -21.11
CA GLU A 333 -39.31 2.84 -20.16
C GLU A 333 -38.38 3.84 -20.88
N MET A 334 -38.27 3.76 -22.21
CA MET A 334 -37.49 4.68 -23.02
C MET A 334 -38.28 5.91 -23.48
N ASP A 335 -39.62 5.77 -23.57
CA ASP A 335 -40.56 6.86 -23.84
C ASP A 335 -40.79 7.70 -22.57
#